data_db69b1d47d29f09a8901b3f506389407
#
_entry.id   db69b1d47d29f09a8901b3f506389407
#
_cell.length_a   1.000
_cell.length_b   1.000
_cell.length_c   1.000
_cell.angle_alpha   90.00
_cell.angle_beta   90.00
_cell.angle_gamma   90.00
#
_symmetry.space_group_name_H-M   'P 1'
#
loop_
_entity.id
_entity.type
_entity.pdbx_description
1 polymer ?
#
loop_
_entity_poly.entity_id
_entity_poly.type
_entity_poly.pdbx_seq_one_letter_code
_entity_poly.pdbx_strand_id
1 'polypeptide(L)'
;MTKGNDMRWLLLGATGLVGTHLRAALRGRDVVMTSHRAQLPGSVPLDLTDHAAVTRVIQEARPDVIVVAAANAFVEQCEREPIATRVINVDAVRYLANAAPNALLVVFSSEYVFDGSAGTYAEDDLVTPINEYGRQKVAVEAIARERPDHLVCRVSGVYGWSAARTSFVCQLVDRLRAGQRLRVPADQVITPTPAADLAGVIVELVDRSARGIFHAAGPEILARPEFARRAAQTFGLDAALLDLRTTAELGLAAPRPLRAGLRTDKLRSFLGHGLSHSVDALAAMRDAEPRP
;
A
#
# COMPACT_ATOMS: atom_id res chain seq x y z
N MET A 1 21.97 21.76 -3.32
CA MET A 1 22.51 20.71 -2.43
C MET A 1 21.35 19.85 -1.97
N THR A 2 21.25 18.64 -2.47
CA THR A 2 20.12 17.73 -2.26
C THR A 2 20.18 17.17 -0.83
N LYS A 3 19.34 17.68 0.07
CA LYS A 3 19.15 17.15 1.45
C LYS A 3 18.70 15.65 1.49
N GLY A 4 18.42 15.03 0.36
CA GLY A 4 17.79 13.72 0.31
C GLY A 4 18.68 12.53 0.72
N ASN A 5 20.00 12.65 0.62
CA ASN A 5 20.89 11.51 0.86
C ASN A 5 21.35 11.35 2.30
N ASP A 6 21.18 12.38 3.13
CA ASP A 6 21.63 12.41 4.54
C ASP A 6 20.51 12.09 5.54
N MET A 7 19.27 11.92 5.07
CA MET A 7 18.13 11.59 5.95
C MET A 7 18.22 10.17 6.46
N ARG A 8 17.98 9.99 7.75
CA ARG A 8 17.83 8.68 8.38
C ARG A 8 16.38 8.20 8.33
N TRP A 9 16.18 7.02 7.79
CA TRP A 9 14.88 6.42 7.59
C TRP A 9 14.59 5.34 8.63
N LEU A 10 13.35 5.26 9.10
CA LEU A 10 12.83 4.12 9.84
C LEU A 10 11.71 3.49 9.01
N LEU A 11 11.96 2.30 8.47
CA LEU A 11 10.98 1.54 7.69
C LEU A 11 10.31 0.50 8.57
N LEU A 12 9.05 0.70 8.89
CA LEU A 12 8.23 -0.22 9.67
C LEU A 12 7.49 -1.19 8.72
N GLY A 13 7.65 -2.51 8.96
CA GLY A 13 7.03 -3.53 8.13
C GLY A 13 7.82 -3.86 6.85
N ALA A 14 9.13 -3.96 6.94
CA ALA A 14 10.06 -4.20 5.83
C ALA A 14 9.83 -5.53 5.08
N THR A 15 9.07 -6.48 5.64
CA THR A 15 8.75 -7.80 5.04
C THR A 15 7.39 -7.84 4.32
N GLY A 16 6.56 -6.80 4.47
CA GLY A 16 5.30 -6.67 3.74
C GLY A 16 5.49 -6.40 2.24
N LEU A 17 4.40 -6.41 1.46
CA LEU A 17 4.47 -6.15 0.02
C LEU A 17 5.16 -4.82 -0.28
N VAL A 18 4.65 -3.71 0.22
CA VAL A 18 5.22 -2.38 -0.02
C VAL A 18 6.60 -2.25 0.63
N GLY A 19 6.78 -2.78 1.86
CA GLY A 19 8.05 -2.77 2.58
C GLY A 19 9.18 -3.47 1.84
N THR A 20 8.90 -4.59 1.16
CA THR A 20 9.88 -5.32 0.34
C THR A 20 10.42 -4.45 -0.81
N HIS A 21 9.55 -3.71 -1.48
CA HIS A 21 9.94 -2.81 -2.58
C HIS A 21 10.60 -1.52 -2.06
N LEU A 22 10.14 -0.99 -0.92
CA LEU A 22 10.80 0.16 -0.27
C LEU A 22 12.24 -0.16 0.16
N ARG A 23 12.50 -1.37 0.67
CA ARG A 23 13.89 -1.80 0.94
C ARG A 23 14.79 -1.72 -0.29
N ALA A 24 14.26 -2.09 -1.45
CA ALA A 24 15.01 -2.01 -2.71
C ALA A 24 15.23 -0.55 -3.12
N ALA A 25 14.22 0.29 -3.02
CA ALA A 25 14.30 1.72 -3.35
C ALA A 25 15.20 2.52 -2.40
N LEU A 26 15.34 2.06 -1.15
CA LEU A 26 16.18 2.71 -0.12
C LEU A 26 17.62 2.17 -0.07
N ARG A 27 18.05 1.35 -1.05
CA ARG A 27 19.44 0.87 -1.09
C ARG A 27 20.43 2.03 -1.14
N GLY A 28 21.46 1.95 -0.30
CA GLY A 28 22.49 2.97 -0.19
C GLY A 28 22.12 4.17 0.67
N ARG A 29 20.95 4.16 1.31
CA ARG A 29 20.54 5.18 2.29
C ARG A 29 20.73 4.68 3.73
N ASP A 30 20.79 5.60 4.68
CA ASP A 30 20.77 5.29 6.11
C ASP A 30 19.34 4.88 6.50
N VAL A 31 19.09 3.57 6.64
CA VAL A 31 17.77 3.02 6.93
C VAL A 31 17.81 1.96 8.03
N VAL A 32 17.05 2.19 9.08
CA VAL A 32 16.71 1.18 10.08
C VAL A 32 15.41 0.50 9.63
N MET A 33 15.47 -0.81 9.44
CA MET A 33 14.32 -1.63 9.01
C MET A 33 13.77 -2.43 10.16
N THR A 34 12.46 -2.57 10.27
CA THR A 34 11.84 -3.43 11.27
C THR A 34 11.00 -4.53 10.63
N SER A 35 10.91 -5.66 11.31
CA SER A 35 10.03 -6.78 10.96
C SER A 35 9.40 -7.36 12.21
N HIS A 36 8.17 -7.92 12.09
CA HIS A 36 7.48 -8.53 13.26
C HIS A 36 7.72 -10.04 13.30
N ARG A 37 7.12 -10.79 12.37
CA ARG A 37 7.13 -12.26 12.38
C ARG A 37 8.19 -12.90 11.51
N ALA A 38 8.43 -12.31 10.35
CA ALA A 38 9.41 -12.84 9.41
C ALA A 38 10.81 -12.32 9.76
N GLN A 39 11.76 -13.22 9.92
CA GLN A 39 13.14 -12.84 10.12
C GLN A 39 13.70 -12.26 8.83
N LEU A 40 14.22 -11.05 8.92
CA LEU A 40 14.90 -10.36 7.84
C LEU A 40 16.30 -9.98 8.33
N PRO A 41 17.37 -10.50 7.71
CA PRO A 41 18.73 -10.14 8.10
C PRO A 41 18.92 -8.61 8.10
N GLY A 42 19.51 -8.09 9.18
CA GLY A 42 19.73 -6.65 9.36
C GLY A 42 18.50 -5.84 9.75
N SER A 43 17.35 -6.47 10.03
CA SER A 43 16.18 -5.78 10.59
C SER A 43 16.08 -5.95 12.10
N VAL A 44 15.48 -4.95 12.75
CA VAL A 44 15.14 -4.98 14.18
C VAL A 44 13.78 -5.67 14.33
N PRO A 45 13.66 -6.72 15.14
CA PRO A 45 12.36 -7.29 15.50
C PRO A 45 11.53 -6.26 16.25
N LEU A 46 10.29 -6.00 15.80
CA LEU A 46 9.42 -5.02 16.43
C LEU A 46 7.96 -5.40 16.30
N ASP A 47 7.29 -5.50 17.44
CA ASP A 47 5.84 -5.49 17.55
C ASP A 47 5.39 -4.03 17.78
N LEU A 48 4.58 -3.47 16.87
CA LEU A 48 4.09 -2.10 16.98
C LEU A 48 3.13 -1.89 18.15
N THR A 49 2.64 -2.96 18.77
CA THR A 49 1.79 -2.91 19.97
C THR A 49 2.60 -2.84 21.26
N ASP A 50 3.90 -3.15 21.21
CA ASP A 50 4.85 -2.95 22.30
C ASP A 50 5.40 -1.51 22.30
N HIS A 51 4.73 -0.63 23.02
CA HIS A 51 5.10 0.78 23.08
C HIS A 51 6.50 1.02 23.63
N ALA A 52 6.98 0.18 24.55
CA ALA A 52 8.33 0.32 25.09
C ALA A 52 9.39 -0.02 24.04
N ALA A 53 9.17 -1.10 23.28
CA ALA A 53 10.05 -1.46 22.17
C ALA A 53 10.02 -0.41 21.06
N VAL A 54 8.85 0.14 20.70
CA VAL A 54 8.71 1.22 19.72
C VAL A 54 9.50 2.46 20.15
N THR A 55 9.35 2.88 21.41
CA THR A 55 10.11 4.04 21.97
C THR A 55 11.60 3.83 21.86
N ARG A 56 12.10 2.65 22.27
CA ARG A 56 13.52 2.31 22.20
C ARG A 56 14.05 2.39 20.76
N VAL A 57 13.34 1.77 19.81
CA VAL A 57 13.74 1.79 18.39
C VAL A 57 13.79 3.24 17.85
N ILE A 58 12.83 4.10 18.18
CA ILE A 58 12.82 5.50 17.76
C ILE A 58 14.00 6.25 18.38
N GLN A 59 14.28 6.07 19.68
CA GLN A 59 15.38 6.73 20.37
C GLN A 59 16.76 6.33 19.82
N GLU A 60 16.95 5.06 19.49
CA GLU A 60 18.18 4.53 18.91
C GLU A 60 18.34 4.95 17.44
N ALA A 61 17.27 4.83 16.64
CA ALA A 61 17.28 5.19 15.23
C ALA A 61 17.35 6.70 14.99
N ARG A 62 16.73 7.52 15.84
CA ARG A 62 16.60 8.99 15.66
C ARG A 62 16.23 9.35 14.21
N PRO A 63 15.12 8.86 13.68
CA PRO A 63 14.80 8.99 12.28
C PRO A 63 14.36 10.41 11.91
N ASP A 64 14.78 10.88 10.73
CA ASP A 64 14.21 12.05 10.06
C ASP A 64 12.91 11.71 9.35
N VAL A 65 12.76 10.45 8.91
CA VAL A 65 11.60 9.94 8.15
C VAL A 65 11.15 8.60 8.72
N ILE A 66 9.88 8.49 9.06
CA ILE A 66 9.24 7.22 9.46
C ILE A 66 8.25 6.81 8.38
N VAL A 67 8.47 5.63 7.77
CA VAL A 67 7.55 5.05 6.79
C VAL A 67 6.79 3.89 7.41
N VAL A 68 5.48 4.04 7.59
CA VAL A 68 4.62 3.03 8.19
C VAL A 68 4.03 2.12 7.10
N ALA A 69 4.80 1.13 6.65
CA ALA A 69 4.34 0.09 5.70
C ALA A 69 3.74 -1.14 6.41
N ALA A 70 3.76 -1.16 7.74
CA ALA A 70 3.14 -2.19 8.55
C ALA A 70 1.66 -1.86 8.78
N ALA A 71 0.77 -2.77 8.39
CA ALA A 71 -0.66 -2.69 8.66
C ALA A 71 -1.32 -4.07 8.47
N ASN A 72 -2.47 -4.27 9.08
CA ASN A 72 -3.39 -5.33 8.67
C ASN A 72 -4.26 -4.79 7.51
N ALA A 73 -3.95 -5.22 6.29
CA ALA A 73 -4.65 -4.80 5.07
C ALA A 73 -5.75 -5.80 4.64
N PHE A 74 -6.07 -6.80 5.47
CA PHE A 74 -7.13 -7.75 5.18
C PHE A 74 -8.48 -7.15 5.55
N VAL A 75 -9.18 -6.62 4.54
CA VAL A 75 -10.44 -5.88 4.70
C VAL A 75 -11.50 -6.71 5.43
N GLU A 76 -11.61 -8.02 5.12
CA GLU A 76 -12.51 -8.94 5.80
C GLU A 76 -12.17 -9.11 7.28
N GLN A 77 -10.88 -9.14 7.63
CA GLN A 77 -10.47 -9.24 9.02
C GLN A 77 -10.75 -7.94 9.77
N CYS A 78 -10.54 -6.79 9.14
CA CYS A 78 -10.89 -5.50 9.76
C CYS A 78 -12.39 -5.43 10.10
N GLU A 79 -13.26 -5.95 9.22
CA GLU A 79 -14.70 -5.96 9.46
C GLU A 79 -15.10 -6.92 10.58
N ARG A 80 -14.48 -8.12 10.64
CA ARG A 80 -14.81 -9.15 11.65
C ARG A 80 -14.18 -8.88 13.02
N GLU A 81 -13.01 -8.24 13.03
CA GLU A 81 -12.18 -8.03 14.23
C GLU A 81 -11.76 -6.56 14.36
N PRO A 82 -12.73 -5.60 14.39
CA PRO A 82 -12.44 -4.17 14.30
C PRO A 82 -11.53 -3.67 15.42
N ILE A 83 -11.72 -4.15 16.64
CA ILE A 83 -10.93 -3.75 17.81
C ILE A 83 -9.48 -4.23 17.66
N ALA A 84 -9.28 -5.51 17.34
CA ALA A 84 -7.94 -6.08 17.22
C ALA A 84 -7.13 -5.47 16.08
N THR A 85 -7.78 -5.23 14.93
CA THR A 85 -7.11 -4.61 13.77
C THR A 85 -6.85 -3.12 13.97
N ARG A 86 -7.70 -2.42 14.73
CA ARG A 86 -7.51 -1.01 15.09
C ARG A 86 -6.24 -0.78 15.90
N VAL A 87 -5.89 -1.69 16.81
CA VAL A 87 -4.67 -1.60 17.63
C VAL A 87 -3.43 -1.44 16.74
N ILE A 88 -3.33 -2.25 15.68
CA ILE A 88 -2.18 -2.21 14.75
C ILE A 88 -2.34 -1.08 13.74
N ASN A 89 -3.54 -0.90 13.17
CA ASN A 89 -3.73 0.02 12.06
C ASN A 89 -3.79 1.49 12.48
N VAL A 90 -4.30 1.78 13.67
CA VAL A 90 -4.59 3.16 14.13
C VAL A 90 -3.79 3.52 15.37
N ASP A 91 -3.93 2.71 16.45
CA ASP A 91 -3.39 3.10 17.76
C ASP A 91 -1.85 3.07 17.75
N ALA A 92 -1.25 2.10 17.07
CA ALA A 92 0.20 2.06 16.84
C ALA A 92 0.70 3.29 16.05
N VAL A 93 -0.05 3.76 15.03
CA VAL A 93 0.31 4.97 14.28
C VAL A 93 0.20 6.22 15.15
N ARG A 94 -0.83 6.30 16.00
CA ARG A 94 -0.97 7.39 17.00
C ARG A 94 0.23 7.43 17.93
N TYR A 95 0.62 6.27 18.43
CA TYR A 95 1.77 6.16 19.32
C TYR A 95 3.08 6.61 18.63
N LEU A 96 3.34 6.10 17.42
CA LEU A 96 4.49 6.50 16.59
C LEU A 96 4.54 8.02 16.35
N ALA A 97 3.39 8.60 16.00
CA ALA A 97 3.26 10.04 15.76
C ALA A 97 3.68 10.87 16.99
N ASN A 98 3.26 10.43 18.18
CA ASN A 98 3.59 11.10 19.44
C ASN A 98 5.05 10.87 19.87
N ALA A 99 5.59 9.67 19.65
CA ALA A 99 6.93 9.29 20.08
C ALA A 99 8.04 9.94 19.21
N ALA A 100 7.74 10.36 17.98
CA ALA A 100 8.69 10.99 17.06
C ALA A 100 8.12 12.30 16.47
N PRO A 101 7.91 13.36 17.28
CA PRO A 101 7.20 14.57 16.82
C PRO A 101 7.90 15.34 15.71
N ASN A 102 9.22 15.19 15.57
CA ASN A 102 10.03 15.94 14.61
C ASN A 102 10.32 15.17 13.31
N ALA A 103 9.99 13.88 13.23
CA ALA A 103 10.20 13.10 12.02
C ALA A 103 9.06 13.32 11.02
N LEU A 104 9.36 13.32 9.72
CA LEU A 104 8.33 13.20 8.68
C LEU A 104 7.62 11.86 8.82
N LEU A 105 6.31 11.89 9.03
CA LEU A 105 5.48 10.68 9.10
C LEU A 105 4.87 10.37 7.73
N VAL A 106 5.30 9.26 7.13
CA VAL A 106 4.76 8.72 5.85
C VAL A 106 3.84 7.55 6.17
N VAL A 107 2.56 7.68 5.82
CA VAL A 107 1.54 6.64 6.06
C VAL A 107 0.85 6.24 4.75
N PHE A 108 0.46 4.97 4.65
CA PHE A 108 -0.35 4.47 3.56
C PHE A 108 -1.83 4.47 3.92
N SER A 109 -2.61 5.14 3.09
CA SER A 109 -4.07 5.09 3.07
C SER A 109 -4.55 4.29 1.84
N SER A 110 -5.83 4.34 1.52
CA SER A 110 -6.43 3.51 0.48
C SER A 110 -7.59 4.23 -0.21
N GLU A 111 -7.95 3.78 -1.41
CA GLU A 111 -9.21 4.11 -2.08
C GLU A 111 -10.45 3.75 -1.26
N TYR A 112 -10.31 2.88 -0.26
CA TYR A 112 -11.39 2.49 0.65
C TYR A 112 -11.85 3.61 1.61
N VAL A 113 -11.19 4.76 1.61
CA VAL A 113 -11.69 5.96 2.29
C VAL A 113 -12.92 6.56 1.58
N PHE A 114 -13.17 6.17 0.33
CA PHE A 114 -14.30 6.60 -0.48
C PHE A 114 -15.39 5.52 -0.53
N ASP A 115 -16.63 5.93 -0.80
CA ASP A 115 -17.79 5.03 -0.92
C ASP A 115 -17.87 4.29 -2.27
N GLY A 116 -17.17 4.77 -3.29
CA GLY A 116 -17.19 4.20 -4.64
C GLY A 116 -18.42 4.59 -5.46
N SER A 117 -19.18 5.62 -5.10
CA SER A 117 -20.36 6.09 -5.83
C SER A 117 -20.01 6.98 -7.02
N ALA A 118 -19.01 7.87 -6.88
CA ALA A 118 -18.64 8.86 -7.88
C ALA A 118 -17.84 8.30 -9.07
N GLY A 119 -17.16 7.16 -8.90
CA GLY A 119 -16.40 6.50 -9.96
C GLY A 119 -14.93 6.88 -10.01
N THR A 120 -14.58 8.16 -9.83
CA THR A 120 -13.20 8.65 -9.74
C THR A 120 -13.11 9.73 -8.66
N TYR A 121 -11.98 9.74 -7.93
CA TYR A 121 -11.79 10.63 -6.79
C TYR A 121 -10.45 11.38 -6.90
N ALA A 122 -10.47 12.65 -6.50
CA ALA A 122 -9.30 13.49 -6.26
C ALA A 122 -8.92 13.49 -4.77
N GLU A 123 -7.77 14.07 -4.42
CA GLU A 123 -7.26 14.07 -3.05
C GLU A 123 -8.12 14.89 -2.07
N ASP A 124 -8.81 15.89 -2.55
CA ASP A 124 -9.68 16.80 -1.80
C ASP A 124 -11.16 16.39 -1.77
N ASP A 125 -11.53 15.31 -2.45
CA ASP A 125 -12.88 14.77 -2.40
C ASP A 125 -13.24 14.27 -0.99
N LEU A 126 -14.54 14.36 -0.64
CA LEU A 126 -15.05 13.95 0.65
C LEU A 126 -14.83 12.45 0.89
N VAL A 127 -14.19 12.11 2.00
CA VAL A 127 -14.01 10.71 2.42
C VAL A 127 -15.28 10.20 3.12
N THR A 128 -15.83 9.09 2.62
CA THR A 128 -17.07 8.45 3.09
C THR A 128 -16.92 6.93 3.14
N PRO A 129 -16.08 6.40 4.05
CA PRO A 129 -15.76 4.97 4.07
C PRO A 129 -16.99 4.13 4.42
N ILE A 130 -17.20 3.04 3.67
CA ILE A 130 -18.35 2.14 3.85
C ILE A 130 -18.01 0.86 4.63
N ASN A 131 -16.73 0.62 4.95
CA ASN A 131 -16.29 -0.53 5.72
C ASN A 131 -15.27 -0.14 6.81
N GLU A 132 -14.97 -1.06 7.71
CA GLU A 132 -14.10 -0.81 8.85
C GLU A 132 -12.66 -0.49 8.44
N TYR A 133 -12.12 -1.18 7.45
CA TYR A 133 -10.77 -0.88 6.94
C TYR A 133 -10.67 0.58 6.46
N GLY A 134 -11.65 1.04 5.68
CA GLY A 134 -11.72 2.44 5.24
C GLY A 134 -11.82 3.42 6.41
N ARG A 135 -12.64 3.13 7.42
CA ARG A 135 -12.75 3.95 8.65
C ARG A 135 -11.42 4.04 9.40
N GLN A 136 -10.69 2.92 9.52
CA GLN A 136 -9.36 2.91 10.12
C GLN A 136 -8.36 3.73 9.29
N LYS A 137 -8.42 3.68 7.94
CA LYS A 137 -7.56 4.51 7.09
C LYS A 137 -7.87 6.00 7.23
N VAL A 138 -9.15 6.40 7.31
CA VAL A 138 -9.53 7.80 7.61
C VAL A 138 -8.98 8.24 8.97
N ALA A 139 -9.02 7.38 9.99
CA ALA A 139 -8.42 7.68 11.30
C ALA A 139 -6.90 7.87 11.23
N VAL A 140 -6.19 7.05 10.44
CA VAL A 140 -4.74 7.21 10.18
C VAL A 140 -4.43 8.53 9.48
N GLU A 141 -5.23 8.91 8.47
CA GLU A 141 -5.09 10.22 7.80
C GLU A 141 -5.30 11.38 8.77
N ALA A 142 -6.29 11.27 9.68
CA ALA A 142 -6.54 12.29 10.69
C ALA A 142 -5.34 12.45 11.64
N ILE A 143 -4.77 11.32 12.12
CA ILE A 143 -3.57 11.32 12.97
C ILE A 143 -2.39 12.00 12.25
N ALA A 144 -2.16 11.65 10.99
CA ALA A 144 -1.08 12.23 10.22
C ALA A 144 -1.25 13.75 10.06
N ARG A 145 -2.46 14.23 9.75
CA ARG A 145 -2.77 15.66 9.55
C ARG A 145 -2.67 16.52 10.80
N GLU A 146 -2.63 15.94 12.00
CA GLU A 146 -2.35 16.69 13.23
C GLU A 146 -0.90 17.23 13.26
N ARG A 147 -0.05 16.80 12.34
CA ARG A 147 1.36 17.16 12.24
C ARG A 147 1.61 17.99 10.97
N PRO A 148 2.44 19.04 11.02
CA PRO A 148 2.84 19.77 9.82
C PRO A 148 3.64 18.88 8.86
N ASP A 149 4.54 18.04 9.41
CA ASP A 149 5.40 17.14 8.66
C ASP A 149 4.75 15.76 8.53
N HIS A 150 3.87 15.62 7.51
CA HIS A 150 3.22 14.36 7.17
C HIS A 150 3.11 14.17 5.66
N LEU A 151 3.10 12.91 5.24
CA LEU A 151 2.81 12.49 3.88
C LEU A 151 1.85 11.30 3.93
N VAL A 152 0.64 11.49 3.42
CA VAL A 152 -0.36 10.45 3.28
C VAL A 152 -0.37 9.99 1.83
N CYS A 153 -0.15 8.70 1.61
CA CYS A 153 -0.18 8.09 0.28
C CYS A 153 -1.42 7.18 0.17
N ARG A 154 -2.47 7.64 -0.52
CA ARG A 154 -3.60 6.79 -0.87
C ARG A 154 -3.22 5.91 -2.05
N VAL A 155 -3.40 4.60 -1.89
CA VAL A 155 -3.06 3.59 -2.90
C VAL A 155 -4.30 2.77 -3.27
N SER A 156 -4.27 2.09 -4.41
CA SER A 156 -5.33 1.21 -4.86
C SER A 156 -4.74 -0.01 -5.55
N GLY A 157 -5.26 -1.20 -5.23
CA GLY A 157 -4.90 -2.41 -5.95
C GLY A 157 -3.40 -2.68 -6.07
N VAL A 158 -2.62 -2.50 -5.01
CA VAL A 158 -1.15 -2.66 -5.02
C VAL A 158 -0.77 -4.09 -5.34
N TYR A 159 0.14 -4.28 -6.31
CA TYR A 159 0.63 -5.60 -6.74
C TYR A 159 2.14 -5.63 -6.93
N GLY A 160 2.72 -6.81 -6.75
CA GLY A 160 4.15 -7.06 -6.88
C GLY A 160 4.53 -8.35 -6.16
N TRP A 161 5.78 -8.78 -6.31
CA TRP A 161 6.30 -9.93 -5.60
C TRP A 161 6.60 -9.61 -4.15
N SER A 162 6.25 -10.52 -3.27
CA SER A 162 6.67 -10.53 -1.86
C SER A 162 6.71 -11.97 -1.37
N ALA A 163 7.45 -12.24 -0.29
CA ALA A 163 7.54 -13.60 0.26
C ALA A 163 6.17 -14.18 0.64
N ALA A 164 5.25 -13.33 1.12
CA ALA A 164 3.89 -13.76 1.52
C ALA A 164 2.96 -14.00 0.33
N ARG A 165 3.31 -13.55 -0.91
CA ARG A 165 2.53 -13.72 -2.15
C ARG A 165 1.04 -13.34 -2.03
N THR A 166 0.72 -12.37 -1.19
CA THR A 166 -0.67 -11.98 -0.87
C THR A 166 -1.30 -11.03 -1.88
N SER A 167 -0.53 -10.43 -2.80
CA SER A 167 -1.08 -9.53 -3.81
C SER A 167 -2.00 -10.26 -4.80
N PHE A 168 -2.96 -9.53 -5.36
CA PHE A 168 -3.91 -10.10 -6.32
C PHE A 168 -3.20 -10.81 -7.50
N VAL A 169 -2.15 -10.19 -8.07
CA VAL A 169 -1.42 -10.78 -9.19
C VAL A 169 -0.67 -12.05 -8.77
N CYS A 170 -0.07 -12.09 -7.58
CA CYS A 170 0.55 -13.32 -7.06
C CYS A 170 -0.48 -14.46 -6.94
N GLN A 171 -1.65 -14.18 -6.33
CA GLN A 171 -2.71 -15.16 -6.19
C GLN A 171 -3.25 -15.63 -7.56
N LEU A 172 -3.36 -14.71 -8.53
CA LEU A 172 -3.77 -15.03 -9.89
C LEU A 172 -2.76 -15.99 -10.53
N VAL A 173 -1.47 -15.66 -10.49
CA VAL A 173 -0.41 -16.49 -11.06
C VAL A 173 -0.39 -17.86 -10.43
N ASP A 174 -0.43 -17.94 -9.10
CA ASP A 174 -0.37 -19.22 -8.37
C ASP A 174 -1.56 -20.13 -8.68
N ARG A 175 -2.77 -19.56 -8.64
CA ARG A 175 -3.99 -20.36 -8.89
C ARG A 175 -4.11 -20.82 -10.34
N LEU A 176 -3.89 -19.92 -11.30
CA LEU A 176 -4.03 -20.26 -12.71
C LEU A 176 -2.96 -21.26 -13.16
N ARG A 177 -1.72 -21.14 -12.66
CA ARG A 177 -0.68 -22.17 -12.90
C ARG A 177 -1.03 -23.54 -12.34
N ALA A 178 -1.73 -23.57 -11.22
CA ALA A 178 -2.24 -24.82 -10.64
C ALA A 178 -3.53 -25.33 -11.32
N GLY A 179 -3.98 -24.73 -12.43
CA GLY A 179 -5.23 -25.08 -13.11
C GLY A 179 -6.49 -24.74 -12.30
N GLN A 180 -6.37 -23.92 -11.26
CA GLN A 180 -7.47 -23.57 -10.37
C GLN A 180 -8.17 -22.29 -10.83
N ARG A 181 -9.50 -22.24 -10.68
CA ARG A 181 -10.27 -21.02 -10.94
C ARG A 181 -9.98 -19.95 -9.88
N LEU A 182 -9.92 -18.69 -10.34
CA LEU A 182 -9.84 -17.54 -9.48
C LEU A 182 -11.12 -16.71 -9.58
N ARG A 183 -11.81 -16.50 -8.47
CA ARG A 183 -12.95 -15.57 -8.41
C ARG A 183 -12.45 -14.12 -8.52
N VAL A 184 -13.03 -13.37 -9.46
CA VAL A 184 -12.69 -11.96 -9.71
C VAL A 184 -13.95 -11.12 -9.63
N PRO A 185 -14.00 -10.05 -8.83
CA PRO A 185 -15.12 -9.13 -8.79
C PRO A 185 -15.40 -8.53 -10.18
N ALA A 186 -16.60 -8.73 -10.71
CA ALA A 186 -16.98 -8.26 -12.04
C ALA A 186 -17.34 -6.78 -12.11
N ASP A 187 -17.73 -6.21 -10.97
CA ASP A 187 -18.33 -4.89 -10.81
C ASP A 187 -17.43 -3.88 -10.08
N GLN A 188 -16.18 -4.25 -9.80
CA GLN A 188 -15.21 -3.34 -9.16
C GLN A 188 -14.30 -2.66 -10.18
N VAL A 189 -14.02 -1.38 -9.90
CA VAL A 189 -13.03 -0.55 -10.61
C VAL A 189 -11.91 -0.20 -9.65
N ILE A 190 -10.68 -0.36 -10.08
CA ILE A 190 -9.46 -0.12 -9.29
C ILE A 190 -8.47 0.76 -10.06
N THR A 191 -7.48 1.27 -9.37
CA THR A 191 -6.30 1.92 -9.97
C THR A 191 -5.08 1.04 -9.68
N PRO A 192 -4.75 0.06 -10.55
CA PRO A 192 -3.69 -0.91 -10.28
C PRO A 192 -2.35 -0.21 -10.04
N THR A 193 -1.69 -0.52 -8.93
CA THR A 193 -0.49 0.18 -8.48
C THR A 193 0.68 -0.79 -8.37
N PRO A 194 1.70 -0.71 -9.23
CA PRO A 194 2.89 -1.54 -9.11
C PRO A 194 3.71 -1.13 -7.89
N ALA A 195 3.99 -2.10 -7.01
CA ALA A 195 4.66 -1.85 -5.74
C ALA A 195 6.11 -1.35 -5.92
N ALA A 196 6.78 -1.74 -7.00
CA ALA A 196 8.13 -1.27 -7.31
C ALA A 196 8.16 0.23 -7.62
N ASP A 197 7.26 0.68 -8.49
CA ASP A 197 7.14 2.10 -8.86
C ASP A 197 6.67 2.93 -7.67
N LEU A 198 5.67 2.41 -6.93
CA LEU A 198 5.17 3.05 -5.71
C LEU A 198 6.32 3.33 -4.74
N ALA A 199 7.20 2.36 -4.52
CA ALA A 199 8.34 2.53 -3.62
C ALA A 199 9.29 3.64 -4.10
N GLY A 200 9.61 3.69 -5.40
CA GLY A 200 10.42 4.76 -5.99
C GLY A 200 9.78 6.13 -5.82
N VAL A 201 8.47 6.22 -6.14
CA VAL A 201 7.69 7.46 -6.00
C VAL A 201 7.62 7.95 -4.56
N ILE A 202 7.46 7.05 -3.56
CA ILE A 202 7.48 7.43 -2.15
C ILE A 202 8.82 8.06 -1.76
N VAL A 203 9.93 7.46 -2.17
CA VAL A 203 11.27 8.00 -1.90
C VAL A 203 11.44 9.37 -2.57
N GLU A 204 11.02 9.51 -3.82
CA GLU A 204 11.11 10.78 -4.55
C GLU A 204 10.23 11.88 -3.95
N LEU A 205 9.00 11.56 -3.51
CA LEU A 205 8.12 12.50 -2.81
C LEU A 205 8.81 13.05 -1.54
N VAL A 206 9.44 12.17 -0.76
CA VAL A 206 10.19 12.57 0.45
C VAL A 206 11.39 13.44 0.08
N ASP A 207 12.18 13.05 -0.91
CA ASP A 207 13.36 13.79 -1.37
C ASP A 207 13.01 15.22 -1.86
N ARG A 208 11.84 15.35 -2.50
CA ARG A 208 11.30 16.65 -2.95
C ARG A 208 10.50 17.39 -1.87
N SER A 209 10.56 16.92 -0.62
CA SER A 209 9.87 17.52 0.53
C SER A 209 8.34 17.64 0.35
N ALA A 210 7.71 16.67 -0.31
CA ALA A 210 6.26 16.60 -0.44
C ALA A 210 5.58 16.48 0.93
N ARG A 211 4.44 17.15 1.09
CA ARG A 211 3.61 17.12 2.30
C ARG A 211 2.13 17.02 1.95
N GLY A 212 1.35 16.53 2.91
CA GLY A 212 -0.10 16.38 2.73
C GLY A 212 -0.48 15.06 2.09
N ILE A 213 -1.60 15.05 1.37
CA ILE A 213 -2.18 13.84 0.77
C ILE A 213 -1.84 13.76 -0.70
N PHE A 214 -1.40 12.58 -1.17
CA PHE A 214 -1.22 12.24 -2.57
C PHE A 214 -1.91 10.91 -2.89
N HIS A 215 -2.53 10.84 -4.06
CA HIS A 215 -2.92 9.56 -4.65
C HIS A 215 -1.70 8.95 -5.33
N ALA A 216 -1.02 8.05 -4.62
CA ALA A 216 0.17 7.35 -5.10
C ALA A 216 -0.25 6.02 -5.74
N ALA A 217 -0.85 6.09 -6.91
CA ALA A 217 -1.42 4.96 -7.64
C ALA A 217 -1.00 4.96 -9.11
N GLY A 218 -1.31 3.88 -9.82
CA GLY A 218 -1.04 3.78 -11.26
C GLY A 218 -1.81 4.83 -12.07
N PRO A 219 -1.48 5.01 -13.36
CA PRO A 219 -2.10 6.02 -14.20
C PRO A 219 -3.47 5.60 -14.77
N GLU A 220 -3.86 4.32 -14.63
CA GLU A 220 -5.04 3.76 -15.27
C GLU A 220 -6.11 3.41 -14.23
N ILE A 221 -7.35 3.81 -14.53
CA ILE A 221 -8.53 3.37 -13.77
C ILE A 221 -9.18 2.25 -14.60
N LEU A 222 -9.16 1.02 -14.09
CA LEU A 222 -9.54 -0.17 -14.82
C LEU A 222 -10.63 -0.97 -14.11
N ALA A 223 -11.52 -1.58 -14.88
CA ALA A 223 -12.36 -2.65 -14.37
C ALA A 223 -11.47 -3.82 -13.88
N ARG A 224 -11.77 -4.37 -12.73
CA ARG A 224 -10.97 -5.46 -12.14
C ARG A 224 -10.85 -6.69 -13.04
N PRO A 225 -11.90 -7.12 -13.80
CA PRO A 225 -11.76 -8.19 -14.77
C PRO A 225 -10.80 -7.87 -15.92
N GLU A 226 -10.75 -6.62 -16.36
CA GLU A 226 -9.80 -6.20 -17.40
C GLU A 226 -8.36 -6.33 -16.91
N PHE A 227 -8.06 -5.80 -15.71
CA PHE A 227 -6.75 -5.96 -15.10
C PHE A 227 -6.38 -7.43 -14.89
N ALA A 228 -7.32 -8.28 -14.46
CA ALA A 228 -7.10 -9.72 -14.31
C ALA A 228 -6.75 -10.40 -15.65
N ARG A 229 -7.45 -10.05 -16.74
CA ARG A 229 -7.14 -10.60 -18.08
C ARG A 229 -5.76 -10.15 -18.56
N ARG A 230 -5.41 -8.87 -18.38
CA ARG A 230 -4.07 -8.35 -18.70
C ARG A 230 -2.98 -9.13 -17.96
N ALA A 231 -3.16 -9.33 -16.65
CA ALA A 231 -2.23 -10.11 -15.84
C ALA A 231 -2.13 -11.56 -16.35
N ALA A 232 -3.24 -12.27 -16.59
CA ALA A 232 -3.24 -13.63 -17.12
C ALA A 232 -2.49 -13.69 -18.47
N GLN A 233 -2.79 -12.79 -19.39
CA GLN A 233 -2.12 -12.70 -20.71
C GLN A 233 -0.61 -12.46 -20.57
N THR A 234 -0.19 -11.53 -19.72
CA THR A 234 1.23 -11.20 -19.52
C THR A 234 2.04 -12.39 -18.99
N PHE A 235 1.42 -13.20 -18.12
CA PHE A 235 2.05 -14.40 -17.55
C PHE A 235 1.80 -15.68 -18.38
N GLY A 236 1.18 -15.58 -19.56
CA GLY A 236 0.89 -16.74 -20.43
C GLY A 236 -0.06 -17.76 -19.80
N LEU A 237 -1.05 -17.30 -19.03
CA LEU A 237 -1.98 -18.12 -18.26
C LEU A 237 -3.37 -18.16 -18.92
N ASP A 238 -4.10 -19.24 -18.69
CA ASP A 238 -5.44 -19.42 -19.25
C ASP A 238 -6.46 -18.49 -18.56
N ALA A 239 -6.89 -17.45 -19.27
CA ALA A 239 -7.90 -16.51 -18.79
C ALA A 239 -9.32 -17.12 -18.64
N ALA A 240 -9.58 -18.31 -19.20
CA ALA A 240 -10.86 -19.01 -19.00
C ALA A 240 -11.05 -19.52 -17.55
N LEU A 241 -9.96 -19.59 -16.79
CA LEU A 241 -9.99 -19.90 -15.36
C LEU A 241 -10.40 -18.70 -14.47
N LEU A 242 -10.58 -17.50 -15.03
CA LEU A 242 -11.11 -16.35 -14.30
C LEU A 242 -12.65 -16.53 -14.13
N ASP A 243 -13.09 -16.72 -12.89
CA ASP A 243 -14.50 -16.85 -12.52
C ASP A 243 -15.05 -15.48 -12.12
N LEU A 244 -15.68 -14.78 -13.06
CA LEU A 244 -16.20 -13.43 -12.84
C LEU A 244 -17.50 -13.50 -12.04
N ARG A 245 -17.51 -12.80 -10.89
CA ARG A 245 -18.65 -12.71 -9.98
C ARG A 245 -18.89 -11.27 -9.57
N THR A 246 -20.11 -10.87 -9.40
CA THR A 246 -20.39 -9.58 -8.76
C THR A 246 -19.94 -9.61 -7.29
N THR A 247 -19.67 -8.43 -6.73
CA THR A 247 -19.30 -8.31 -5.31
C THR A 247 -20.38 -8.93 -4.40
N ALA A 248 -21.66 -8.80 -4.76
CA ALA A 248 -22.76 -9.41 -4.03
C ALA A 248 -22.69 -10.96 -4.05
N GLU A 249 -22.40 -11.57 -5.22
CA GLU A 249 -22.26 -13.03 -5.35
C GLU A 249 -21.04 -13.59 -4.60
N LEU A 250 -20.03 -12.76 -4.32
CA LEU A 250 -18.87 -13.18 -3.55
C LEU A 250 -19.18 -13.38 -2.07
N GLY A 251 -20.27 -12.82 -1.54
CA GLY A 251 -20.70 -12.98 -0.16
C GLY A 251 -19.69 -12.46 0.86
N LEU A 252 -19.00 -11.36 0.55
CA LEU A 252 -17.99 -10.76 1.43
C LEU A 252 -18.65 -10.12 2.65
N ALA A 253 -18.02 -10.24 3.83
CA ALA A 253 -18.54 -9.64 5.06
C ALA A 253 -18.43 -8.10 5.02
N ALA A 254 -17.32 -7.58 4.51
CA ALA A 254 -17.09 -6.15 4.40
C ALA A 254 -17.69 -5.59 3.09
N PRO A 255 -18.48 -4.52 3.11
CA PRO A 255 -18.89 -3.79 1.91
C PRO A 255 -17.68 -3.31 1.10
N ARG A 256 -17.82 -3.28 -0.23
CA ARG A 256 -16.75 -2.86 -1.14
C ARG A 256 -17.16 -1.60 -1.92
N PRO A 257 -16.32 -0.55 -1.95
CA PRO A 257 -16.54 0.54 -2.89
C PRO A 257 -16.37 0.02 -4.32
N LEU A 258 -17.44 0.06 -5.11
CA LEU A 258 -17.44 -0.58 -6.43
C LEU A 258 -16.62 0.22 -7.45
N ARG A 259 -16.65 1.54 -7.38
CA ARG A 259 -15.98 2.43 -8.33
C ARG A 259 -15.17 3.50 -7.59
N ALA A 260 -14.04 3.12 -7.02
CA ALA A 260 -13.16 4.00 -6.26
C ALA A 260 -11.83 4.26 -6.98
N GLY A 261 -11.90 4.64 -8.25
CA GLY A 261 -10.72 5.01 -9.02
C GLY A 261 -10.04 6.26 -8.45
N LEU A 262 -8.73 6.24 -8.32
CA LEU A 262 -7.94 7.37 -7.83
C LEU A 262 -7.36 8.18 -8.99
N ARG A 263 -7.65 9.48 -9.05
CA ARG A 263 -6.98 10.42 -9.95
C ARG A 263 -5.58 10.71 -9.41
N THR A 264 -4.60 10.74 -10.30
CA THR A 264 -3.18 10.93 -9.95
C THR A 264 -2.59 12.22 -10.53
N ASP A 265 -3.44 13.18 -10.90
CA ASP A 265 -3.02 14.44 -11.52
C ASP A 265 -2.08 15.25 -10.63
N LYS A 266 -2.36 15.31 -9.33
CA LYS A 266 -1.52 16.00 -8.34
C LYS A 266 -0.13 15.39 -8.25
N LEU A 267 -0.05 14.06 -8.19
CA LEU A 267 1.23 13.34 -8.19
C LEU A 267 2.05 13.65 -9.44
N ARG A 268 1.41 13.51 -10.62
CA ARG A 268 2.05 13.75 -11.91
C ARG A 268 2.53 15.20 -12.06
N SER A 269 1.72 16.16 -11.62
CA SER A 269 2.11 17.58 -11.65
C SER A 269 3.28 17.88 -10.71
N PHE A 270 3.33 17.23 -9.55
CA PHE A 270 4.38 17.45 -8.56
C PHE A 270 5.71 16.82 -8.98
N LEU A 271 5.69 15.60 -9.51
CA LEU A 271 6.90 14.85 -9.90
C LEU A 271 7.33 15.13 -11.34
N GLY A 272 6.43 15.53 -12.23
CA GLY A 272 6.66 15.61 -13.67
C GLY A 272 6.46 14.28 -14.40
N HIS A 273 6.16 13.21 -13.68
CA HIS A 273 5.86 11.86 -14.19
C HIS A 273 4.89 11.13 -13.28
N GLY A 274 4.39 9.98 -13.70
CA GLY A 274 3.56 9.07 -12.90
C GLY A 274 4.22 7.70 -12.75
N LEU A 275 3.46 6.74 -12.20
CA LEU A 275 3.84 5.33 -12.21
C LEU A 275 3.65 4.75 -13.63
N SER A 276 4.22 3.58 -13.88
CA SER A 276 4.11 2.87 -15.15
C SER A 276 2.67 2.39 -15.41
N HIS A 277 2.32 2.29 -16.69
CA HIS A 277 1.08 1.63 -17.10
C HIS A 277 1.09 0.14 -16.74
N SER A 278 -0.09 -0.42 -16.48
CA SER A 278 -0.22 -1.79 -15.99
C SER A 278 0.40 -2.84 -16.93
N VAL A 279 0.39 -2.60 -18.24
CA VAL A 279 0.99 -3.51 -19.24
C VAL A 279 2.50 -3.61 -19.02
N ASP A 280 3.18 -2.48 -18.92
CA ASP A 280 4.64 -2.42 -18.74
C ASP A 280 5.06 -2.93 -17.37
N ALA A 281 4.32 -2.53 -16.33
CA ALA A 281 4.60 -2.94 -14.97
C ALA A 281 4.35 -4.44 -14.73
N LEU A 282 3.34 -5.04 -15.36
CA LEU A 282 3.12 -6.49 -15.32
C LEU A 282 4.22 -7.25 -16.06
N ALA A 283 4.68 -6.73 -17.20
CA ALA A 283 5.81 -7.32 -17.93
C ALA A 283 7.09 -7.27 -17.09
N ALA A 284 7.41 -6.13 -16.48
CA ALA A 284 8.55 -6.00 -15.57
C ALA A 284 8.41 -6.93 -14.34
N MET A 285 7.20 -7.08 -13.80
CA MET A 285 6.93 -8.02 -12.69
C MET A 285 7.18 -9.47 -13.13
N ARG A 286 6.73 -9.89 -14.32
CA ARG A 286 7.00 -11.23 -14.86
C ARG A 286 8.50 -11.48 -15.02
N ASP A 287 9.23 -10.51 -15.59
CA ASP A 287 10.66 -10.64 -15.85
C ASP A 287 11.51 -10.68 -14.55
N ALA A 288 10.98 -10.09 -13.48
CA ALA A 288 11.56 -10.09 -12.14
C ALA A 288 11.00 -11.23 -11.25
N GLU A 289 10.32 -12.23 -11.82
CA GLU A 289 9.78 -13.34 -11.03
C GLU A 289 10.88 -14.07 -10.27
N PRO A 290 10.76 -14.22 -8.93
CA PRO A 290 11.72 -14.99 -8.15
C PRO A 290 11.78 -16.43 -8.68
N ARG A 291 12.97 -16.90 -8.99
CA ARG A 291 13.18 -18.33 -9.33
C ARG A 291 12.84 -19.19 -8.12
N PRO A 292 12.21 -20.36 -8.31
CA PRO A 292 11.85 -21.27 -7.23
C PRO A 292 13.07 -21.79 -6.46
#